data_fa8b1fff753c465c386422e92042989b
#
_entry.id   fa8b1fff753c465c386422e92042989b
#
_cell.length_a   1.000
_cell.length_b   1.000
_cell.length_c   1.000
_cell.angle_alpha   90.00
_cell.angle_beta   90.00
_cell.angle_gamma   90.00
#
_symmetry.space_group_name_H-M   'P 1'
#
loop_
_entity.id
_entity.type
_entity.pdbx_description
1 polymer ?
#
loop_
_entity_poly.entity_id
_entity_poly.type
_entity_poly.pdbx_seq_one_letter_code
_entity_poly.pdbx_strand_id
1 'polypeptide(L)'
;MGTEILHKSINEKDIEGFYRHNLMKKFKDLEITSPFGCDGFGVSKQHKIRVLMEFKDKLNLRDKMGLSKVIAQSIFYVKKFYDKGVIPPSTIFIGDRNECAVIHVNDIVKYLEMGFDWSLAPSSAGKIGELVGLLIEDVKVNPFIFDSKDFDQCFNKICDLTENIQRTVLVTNKNITEVFNYFDKNVLGNVKMGVNDKANLFVQLLVNREENYLHPISKRAKIVTKAFGEVNITSRDKFESFFAHFSSSYTPSQKEKLAAVVDRIVEDTTRRKQGEFFTPSIWVDKAHEYIASVYGEDWKERYIVWDPAWGTGNLTRDYRFGELYCSTLNQSDIDTANQMGFNPEGNKFQFDFLNDDYGKLPEGLRVAIEGGRDIIVLMNPPYATANDGVSKGATKKGVTNTIIGNEMNNNEMGKSSQQLYNQFIYKLIKKIDTNICMFTPPLYLSGPTSKKIREILFNKMKFEKGFIMDSTNFADVKSWGLTFSILSIKK
;
A
#
# COMPACT_ATOMS: atom_id res chain seq x y z
N MET A 1 32.79 12.01 29.81
CA MET A 1 31.68 12.11 30.81
C MET A 1 30.55 11.09 30.61
N GLY A 2 30.22 10.62 29.39
CA GLY A 2 29.10 9.70 29.15
C GLY A 2 29.34 8.23 29.51
N THR A 3 30.54 7.69 29.27
CA THR A 3 30.85 6.26 29.48
C THR A 3 31.04 5.84 30.94
N GLU A 4 31.48 6.76 31.84
CA GLU A 4 31.57 6.49 33.28
C GLU A 4 30.19 6.27 33.94
N ILE A 5 29.13 6.85 33.38
CA ILE A 5 27.76 6.69 33.88
C ILE A 5 27.24 5.28 33.60
N LEU A 6 27.57 4.72 32.45
CA LEU A 6 27.07 3.40 32.04
C LEU A 6 27.62 2.26 32.92
N HIS A 7 28.92 2.35 33.32
CA HIS A 7 29.54 1.39 34.22
C HIS A 7 29.03 1.48 35.68
N LYS A 8 28.39 2.60 36.02
CA LYS A 8 27.71 2.80 37.31
C LYS A 8 26.22 2.51 37.27
N SER A 9 25.66 2.14 36.10
CA SER A 9 24.24 1.82 35.95
C SER A 9 23.83 0.65 36.85
N ILE A 10 22.74 0.84 37.54
CA ILE A 10 22.26 -0.10 38.58
C ILE A 10 21.24 -1.07 37.99
N ASN A 11 20.55 -0.70 36.90
CA ASN A 11 19.48 -1.49 36.30
C ASN A 11 19.31 -1.19 34.79
N GLU A 12 18.42 -1.96 34.13
CA GLU A 12 18.12 -1.87 32.70
C GLU A 12 17.58 -0.49 32.29
N LYS A 13 16.84 0.21 33.17
CA LYS A 13 16.34 1.57 32.86
C LYS A 13 17.44 2.61 32.75
N ASP A 14 18.52 2.45 33.52
CA ASP A 14 19.67 3.35 33.41
C ASP A 14 20.40 3.15 32.09
N ILE A 15 20.48 1.90 31.59
CA ILE A 15 21.04 1.55 30.30
C ILE A 15 20.18 2.14 29.17
N GLU A 16 18.86 1.94 29.25
CA GLU A 16 17.88 2.54 28.35
C GLU A 16 18.04 4.05 28.30
N GLY A 17 18.05 4.72 29.44
CA GLY A 17 18.20 6.18 29.56
C GLY A 17 19.47 6.69 28.91
N PHE A 18 20.59 5.99 29.10
CA PHE A 18 21.89 6.34 28.50
C PHE A 18 21.82 6.28 26.97
N TYR A 19 21.39 5.15 26.40
CA TYR A 19 21.36 4.97 24.95
C TYR A 19 20.35 5.88 24.28
N ARG A 20 19.15 6.03 24.83
CA ARG A 20 18.13 6.96 24.32
C ARG A 20 18.64 8.41 24.29
N HIS A 21 19.26 8.87 25.39
CA HIS A 21 19.83 10.21 25.46
C HIS A 21 20.89 10.45 24.38
N ASN A 22 21.81 9.50 24.19
CA ASN A 22 22.86 9.64 23.19
C ASN A 22 22.33 9.56 21.76
N LEU A 23 21.33 8.70 21.49
CA LEU A 23 20.65 8.63 20.21
C LEU A 23 19.96 9.97 19.88
N MET A 24 19.22 10.55 20.82
CA MET A 24 18.55 11.84 20.63
C MET A 24 19.55 13.00 20.51
N LYS A 25 20.69 12.92 21.16
CA LYS A 25 21.76 13.90 20.99
C LYS A 25 22.40 13.87 19.61
N LYS A 26 22.54 12.68 19.03
CA LYS A 26 23.10 12.48 17.68
C LYS A 26 22.07 12.82 16.59
N PHE A 27 20.84 12.38 16.77
CA PHE A 27 19.73 12.59 15.85
C PHE A 27 18.71 13.54 16.49
N LYS A 28 18.87 14.83 16.26
CA LYS A 28 18.10 15.89 16.96
C LYS A 28 16.58 15.83 16.71
N ASP A 29 16.18 15.24 15.59
CA ASP A 29 14.78 15.04 15.20
C ASP A 29 14.26 13.61 15.52
N LEU A 30 15.00 12.83 16.34
CA LEU A 30 14.60 11.49 16.72
C LEU A 30 13.43 11.52 17.69
N GLU A 31 12.30 11.03 17.26
CA GLU A 31 11.13 10.77 18.09
C GLU A 31 11.15 9.31 18.54
N ILE A 32 11.11 9.06 19.86
CA ILE A 32 11.11 7.69 20.42
C ILE A 32 9.74 7.42 21.03
N THR A 33 9.11 6.35 20.59
CA THR A 33 7.85 5.80 21.09
C THR A 33 8.05 4.35 21.53
N SER A 34 7.05 3.72 22.14
CA SER A 34 7.13 2.31 22.56
C SER A 34 5.90 1.51 22.06
N PRO A 35 5.71 1.42 20.74
CA PRO A 35 4.58 0.67 20.20
C PRO A 35 4.69 -0.81 20.57
N PHE A 36 3.54 -1.43 20.80
CA PHE A 36 3.42 -2.86 21.17
C PHE A 36 4.16 -3.25 22.45
N GLY A 37 4.61 -2.27 23.25
CA GLY A 37 5.35 -2.51 24.51
C GLY A 37 6.83 -2.84 24.31
N CYS A 38 7.44 -2.47 23.17
CA CYS A 38 8.90 -2.55 22.99
C CYS A 38 9.62 -1.50 23.85
N ASP A 39 10.89 -1.74 24.13
CA ASP A 39 11.72 -0.81 24.91
C ASP A 39 11.89 0.53 24.18
N GLY A 40 11.85 0.57 22.87
CA GLY A 40 11.83 1.80 22.11
C GLY A 40 11.71 1.58 20.60
N PHE A 41 11.07 2.56 19.95
CA PHE A 41 11.05 2.68 18.49
C PHE A 41 11.34 4.13 18.12
N GLY A 42 12.53 4.36 17.60
CA GLY A 42 13.02 5.67 17.22
C GLY A 42 12.81 5.94 15.73
N VAL A 43 12.25 7.11 15.41
CA VAL A 43 12.04 7.58 14.04
C VAL A 43 12.69 8.95 13.87
N SER A 44 13.62 9.08 12.91
CA SER A 44 14.15 10.37 12.46
C SER A 44 13.82 10.54 10.98
N LYS A 45 13.09 11.59 10.64
CA LYS A 45 12.72 11.93 9.26
C LYS A 45 13.92 12.50 8.50
N GLN A 46 14.72 13.32 9.16
CA GLN A 46 15.89 13.97 8.56
C GLN A 46 16.97 12.94 8.18
N HIS A 47 17.25 12.01 9.09
CA HIS A 47 18.22 10.91 8.85
C HIS A 47 17.56 9.65 8.31
N LYS A 48 16.21 9.71 8.16
CA LYS A 48 15.41 8.61 7.66
C LYS A 48 15.56 7.31 8.48
N ILE A 49 15.86 7.34 9.75
CA ILE A 49 16.09 6.21 10.64
C ILE A 49 14.77 5.68 11.19
N ARG A 50 14.65 4.37 11.26
CA ARG A 50 13.60 3.63 11.97
C ARG A 50 14.28 2.49 12.73
N VAL A 51 14.53 2.69 14.00
CA VAL A 51 15.29 1.76 14.84
C VAL A 51 14.42 1.21 15.97
N LEU A 52 14.27 -0.11 16.00
CA LEU A 52 13.71 -0.83 17.15
C LEU A 52 14.81 -1.01 18.19
N MET A 53 14.52 -0.70 19.43
CA MET A 53 15.49 -0.74 20.52
C MET A 53 15.07 -1.80 21.54
N GLU A 54 16.04 -2.58 21.98
CA GLU A 54 15.94 -3.53 23.08
C GLU A 54 17.12 -3.32 24.03
N PHE A 55 16.85 -3.26 25.33
CA PHE A 55 17.89 -3.06 26.34
C PHE A 55 17.94 -4.23 27.29
N LYS A 56 19.12 -4.61 27.68
CA LYS A 56 19.35 -5.70 28.63
C LYS A 56 20.47 -5.33 29.60
N ASP A 57 20.39 -5.85 30.82
CA ASP A 57 21.46 -5.74 31.79
C ASP A 57 22.21 -7.07 31.89
N LYS A 58 23.55 -6.99 31.84
CA LYS A 58 24.45 -8.14 31.94
C LYS A 58 24.29 -9.18 30.81
N LEU A 59 23.87 -8.76 29.63
CA LEU A 59 23.87 -9.58 28.42
C LEU A 59 25.28 -9.55 27.82
N ASN A 60 25.86 -10.73 27.61
CA ASN A 60 27.04 -10.84 26.76
C ASN A 60 26.60 -10.93 25.30
N LEU A 61 26.75 -9.86 24.54
CA LEU A 61 26.36 -9.81 23.12
C LEU A 61 27.19 -10.75 22.23
N ARG A 62 28.35 -11.23 22.72
CA ARG A 62 29.17 -12.21 22.01
C ARG A 62 28.77 -13.65 22.34
N ASP A 63 27.92 -13.85 23.32
CA ASP A 63 27.28 -15.14 23.55
C ASP A 63 26.12 -15.32 22.57
N LYS A 64 26.29 -16.23 21.59
CA LYS A 64 25.30 -16.50 20.56
C LYS A 64 23.94 -16.89 21.13
N MET A 65 23.91 -17.66 22.20
CA MET A 65 22.64 -18.11 22.80
C MET A 65 21.87 -16.95 23.42
N GLY A 66 22.54 -16.11 24.22
CA GLY A 66 21.93 -14.94 24.85
C GLY A 66 21.45 -13.93 23.83
N LEU A 67 22.29 -13.61 22.85
CA LEU A 67 21.96 -12.69 21.78
C LEU A 67 20.79 -13.18 20.92
N SER A 68 20.77 -14.47 20.52
CA SER A 68 19.68 -15.06 19.73
C SER A 68 18.34 -14.98 20.44
N LYS A 69 18.29 -15.09 21.77
CA LYS A 69 17.06 -14.90 22.54
C LYS A 69 16.49 -13.48 22.43
N VAL A 70 17.36 -12.46 22.46
CA VAL A 70 16.94 -11.05 22.30
C VAL A 70 16.56 -10.76 20.85
N ILE A 71 17.25 -11.34 19.89
CA ILE A 71 16.86 -11.25 18.46
C ILE A 71 15.50 -11.89 18.25
N ALA A 72 15.21 -13.06 18.85
CA ALA A 72 13.90 -13.70 18.79
C ALA A 72 12.79 -12.78 19.34
N GLN A 73 13.02 -12.09 20.45
CA GLN A 73 12.10 -11.08 20.99
C GLN A 73 11.86 -9.96 19.99
N SER A 74 12.94 -9.43 19.38
CA SER A 74 12.87 -8.37 18.39
C SER A 74 12.09 -8.79 17.12
N ILE A 75 12.24 -10.05 16.67
CA ILE A 75 11.47 -10.62 15.55
C ILE A 75 9.97 -10.56 15.82
N PHE A 76 9.53 -10.89 17.05
CA PHE A 76 8.12 -10.84 17.43
C PHE A 76 7.57 -9.39 17.42
N TYR A 77 8.38 -8.40 17.82
CA TYR A 77 7.99 -7.00 17.66
C TYR A 77 7.90 -6.62 16.18
N VAL A 78 8.91 -6.95 15.38
CA VAL A 78 8.91 -6.67 13.93
C VAL A 78 7.68 -7.29 13.27
N LYS A 79 7.32 -8.53 13.61
CA LYS A 79 6.09 -9.19 13.13
C LYS A 79 4.85 -8.36 13.42
N LYS A 80 4.71 -7.81 14.63
CA LYS A 80 3.56 -6.95 14.99
C LYS A 80 3.47 -5.69 14.13
N PHE A 81 4.60 -5.06 13.75
CA PHE A 81 4.59 -3.94 12.82
C PHE A 81 3.99 -4.35 11.47
N TYR A 82 4.41 -5.50 10.93
CA TYR A 82 3.89 -6.01 9.66
C TYR A 82 2.40 -6.37 9.74
N ASP A 83 1.99 -7.08 10.79
CA ASP A 83 0.60 -7.54 10.95
C ASP A 83 -0.38 -6.37 11.14
N LYS A 84 0.08 -5.28 11.76
CA LYS A 84 -0.73 -4.07 11.97
C LYS A 84 -0.61 -3.04 10.84
N GLY A 85 0.14 -3.33 9.77
CA GLY A 85 0.34 -2.42 8.67
C GLY A 85 1.08 -1.13 9.04
N VAL A 86 1.79 -1.12 10.16
CA VAL A 86 2.64 -0.01 10.57
C VAL A 86 3.99 -0.13 9.88
N ILE A 87 4.58 1.00 9.48
CA ILE A 87 5.90 1.00 8.83
C ILE A 87 6.92 0.34 9.76
N PRO A 88 7.55 -0.79 9.37
CA PRO A 88 8.43 -1.54 10.24
C PRO A 88 9.76 -0.82 10.48
N PRO A 89 10.50 -1.20 11.54
CA PRO A 89 11.87 -0.75 11.73
C PRO A 89 12.77 -1.19 10.58
N SER A 90 13.80 -0.41 10.32
CA SER A 90 14.85 -0.74 9.36
C SER A 90 16.01 -1.47 10.03
N THR A 91 16.27 -1.13 11.27
CA THR A 91 17.35 -1.70 12.08
C THR A 91 16.85 -2.07 13.47
N ILE A 92 17.50 -3.02 14.09
CA ILE A 92 17.34 -3.38 15.49
C ILE A 92 18.61 -2.97 16.21
N PHE A 93 18.47 -2.22 17.29
CA PHE A 93 19.52 -1.85 18.21
C PHE A 93 19.33 -2.62 19.51
N ILE A 94 20.38 -3.32 19.96
CA ILE A 94 20.41 -4.00 21.25
C ILE A 94 21.48 -3.34 22.09
N GLY A 95 21.12 -2.80 23.24
CA GLY A 95 22.05 -2.13 24.15
C GLY A 95 22.24 -2.92 25.45
N ASP A 96 23.49 -3.14 25.84
CA ASP A 96 23.89 -3.60 27.15
C ASP A 96 24.83 -2.58 27.81
N ARG A 97 25.23 -2.79 29.05
CA ARG A 97 26.11 -1.88 29.79
C ARG A 97 27.52 -1.75 29.18
N ASN A 98 28.04 -2.81 28.56
CA ASN A 98 29.41 -2.86 28.05
C ASN A 98 29.48 -2.76 26.51
N GLU A 99 28.48 -3.28 25.83
CA GLU A 99 28.44 -3.42 24.38
C GLU A 99 27.08 -3.05 23.84
N CYS A 100 27.03 -2.71 22.55
CA CYS A 100 25.79 -2.58 21.81
C CYS A 100 25.91 -3.29 20.47
N ALA A 101 24.77 -3.69 19.92
CA ALA A 101 24.71 -4.38 18.64
C ALA A 101 23.67 -3.74 17.72
N VAL A 102 23.94 -3.77 16.42
CA VAL A 102 23.02 -3.34 15.37
C VAL A 102 22.81 -4.49 14.40
N ILE A 103 21.55 -4.75 14.07
CA ILE A 103 21.11 -5.80 13.16
C ILE A 103 20.24 -5.17 12.08
N HIS A 104 20.46 -5.62 10.86
CA HIS A 104 19.61 -5.24 9.75
C HIS A 104 18.31 -6.05 9.77
N VAL A 105 17.13 -5.41 9.68
CA VAL A 105 15.86 -6.15 9.74
C VAL A 105 15.72 -7.15 8.59
N ASN A 106 16.28 -6.88 7.41
CA ASN A 106 16.26 -7.83 6.30
C ASN A 106 16.95 -9.17 6.61
N ASP A 107 17.90 -9.20 7.53
CA ASP A 107 18.58 -10.45 7.91
C ASP A 107 17.65 -11.41 8.65
N ILE A 108 16.56 -10.88 9.23
CA ILE A 108 15.60 -11.63 10.03
C ILE A 108 14.21 -11.77 9.40
N VAL A 109 13.92 -11.09 8.29
CA VAL A 109 12.58 -11.08 7.65
C VAL A 109 12.09 -12.50 7.32
N LYS A 110 12.97 -13.41 6.93
CA LYS A 110 12.62 -14.80 6.61
C LYS A 110 11.96 -15.57 7.76
N TYR A 111 12.22 -15.16 9.00
CA TYR A 111 11.62 -15.80 10.19
C TYR A 111 10.16 -15.39 10.40
N LEU A 112 9.73 -14.24 9.84
CA LEU A 112 8.37 -13.71 10.02
C LEU A 112 7.27 -14.57 9.37
N GLU A 113 7.64 -15.44 8.43
CA GLU A 113 6.71 -16.34 7.73
C GLU A 113 6.76 -17.78 8.22
N MET A 114 7.60 -18.07 9.22
CA MET A 114 7.66 -19.40 9.83
C MET A 114 6.46 -19.65 10.73
N GLY A 115 6.11 -20.91 10.91
CA GLY A 115 4.92 -21.35 11.64
C GLY A 115 5.02 -21.28 13.17
N PHE A 116 5.62 -20.21 13.70
CA PHE A 116 5.67 -19.98 15.15
C PHE A 116 4.33 -19.49 15.69
N ASP A 117 4.11 -19.69 16.98
CA ASP A 117 2.95 -19.13 17.67
C ASP A 117 3.13 -17.61 17.90
N TRP A 118 2.67 -16.81 16.96
CA TRP A 118 2.77 -15.35 16.98
C TRP A 118 1.84 -14.67 18.00
N SER A 119 0.97 -15.45 18.69
CA SER A 119 0.12 -14.93 19.76
C SER A 119 0.88 -14.72 21.06
N LEU A 120 2.05 -15.32 21.20
CA LEU A 120 2.90 -15.19 22.38
C LEU A 120 3.40 -13.75 22.57
N ALA A 121 3.62 -13.39 23.83
CA ALA A 121 4.27 -12.12 24.15
C ALA A 121 5.71 -12.12 23.60
N PRO A 122 6.23 -11.01 23.04
CA PRO A 122 7.59 -10.90 22.54
C PRO A 122 8.65 -11.34 23.57
N SER A 123 8.46 -11.00 24.84
CA SER A 123 9.34 -11.42 25.94
C SER A 123 9.44 -12.95 26.14
N SER A 124 8.48 -13.71 25.61
CA SER A 124 8.48 -15.18 25.64
C SER A 124 9.17 -15.81 24.43
N ALA A 125 9.43 -15.05 23.37
CA ALA A 125 10.00 -15.56 22.12
C ALA A 125 11.38 -16.22 22.32
N GLY A 126 12.19 -15.69 23.22
CA GLY A 126 13.49 -16.29 23.59
C GLY A 126 13.41 -17.69 24.22
N LYS A 127 12.20 -18.19 24.55
CA LYS A 127 11.96 -19.56 25.04
C LYS A 127 11.57 -20.52 23.91
N ILE A 128 11.37 -20.05 22.70
CA ILE A 128 11.07 -20.87 21.52
C ILE A 128 12.41 -21.48 21.04
N GLY A 129 12.70 -22.71 21.52
CA GLY A 129 13.97 -23.39 21.27
C GLY A 129 14.29 -23.55 19.79
N GLU A 130 13.28 -23.84 18.97
CA GLU A 130 13.42 -23.95 17.52
C GLU A 130 13.87 -22.61 16.88
N LEU A 131 13.23 -21.49 17.18
CA LEU A 131 13.62 -20.18 16.66
C LEU A 131 15.02 -19.78 17.11
N VAL A 132 15.34 -19.97 18.39
CA VAL A 132 16.67 -19.65 18.94
C VAL A 132 17.74 -20.53 18.30
N GLY A 133 17.48 -21.82 18.10
CA GLY A 133 18.40 -22.74 17.41
C GLY A 133 18.69 -22.29 15.97
N LEU A 134 17.64 -21.96 15.21
CA LEU A 134 17.78 -21.45 13.84
C LEU A 134 18.60 -20.16 13.78
N LEU A 135 18.42 -19.24 14.74
CA LEU A 135 19.17 -17.99 14.81
C LEU A 135 20.65 -18.19 15.14
N ILE A 136 20.98 -19.20 15.96
CA ILE A 136 22.38 -19.53 16.30
C ILE A 136 23.15 -20.06 15.08
N GLU A 137 22.47 -20.85 14.24
CA GLU A 137 23.08 -21.51 13.07
C GLU A 137 23.12 -20.60 11.84
N ASP A 138 22.31 -19.54 11.81
CA ASP A 138 22.19 -18.68 10.65
C ASP A 138 23.34 -17.69 10.52
N VAL A 139 24.27 -18.00 9.64
CA VAL A 139 25.44 -17.14 9.34
C VAL A 139 25.07 -15.76 8.78
N LYS A 140 23.84 -15.57 8.27
CA LYS A 140 23.36 -14.27 7.75
C LYS A 140 22.90 -13.35 8.88
N VAL A 141 22.50 -13.89 10.01
CA VAL A 141 22.16 -13.11 11.21
C VAL A 141 23.46 -12.83 11.96
N ASN A 142 24.20 -11.84 11.46
CA ASN A 142 25.50 -11.45 12.02
C ASN A 142 25.44 -10.00 12.52
N PRO A 143 25.14 -9.78 13.81
CA PRO A 143 25.08 -8.45 14.39
C PRO A 143 26.43 -7.73 14.35
N PHE A 144 26.40 -6.44 14.06
CA PHE A 144 27.55 -5.56 14.23
C PHE A 144 27.66 -5.17 15.70
N ILE A 145 28.66 -5.68 16.40
CA ILE A 145 28.86 -5.46 17.85
C ILE A 145 29.92 -4.38 18.05
N PHE A 146 29.62 -3.40 18.90
CA PHE A 146 30.49 -2.28 19.26
C PHE A 146 30.62 -2.20 20.79
N ASP A 147 31.78 -1.76 21.25
CA ASP A 147 31.98 -1.36 22.66
C ASP A 147 31.05 -0.13 22.95
N SER A 148 30.45 -0.07 24.11
CA SER A 148 29.65 1.09 24.53
C SER A 148 30.41 2.41 24.52
N LYS A 149 31.76 2.37 24.51
CA LYS A 149 32.65 3.54 24.35
C LYS A 149 32.77 4.02 22.91
N ASP A 150 32.56 3.12 21.93
CA ASP A 150 32.66 3.40 20.49
C ASP A 150 31.30 3.68 19.88
N PHE A 151 30.43 4.34 20.61
CA PHE A 151 29.03 4.56 20.28
C PHE A 151 28.82 5.34 18.97
N ASP A 152 29.74 6.23 18.60
CA ASP A 152 29.70 6.94 17.32
C ASP A 152 29.82 5.99 16.11
N GLN A 153 30.61 4.92 16.23
CA GLN A 153 30.71 3.89 15.18
C GLN A 153 29.41 3.13 15.03
N CYS A 154 28.73 2.82 16.15
CA CYS A 154 27.43 2.20 16.15
C CYS A 154 26.39 3.09 15.44
N PHE A 155 26.38 4.38 15.70
CA PHE A 155 25.47 5.33 15.04
C PHE A 155 25.72 5.45 13.55
N ASN A 156 26.96 5.54 13.13
CA ASN A 156 27.30 5.54 11.72
C ASN A 156 26.78 4.25 11.06
N LYS A 157 26.90 3.10 11.75
CA LYS A 157 26.39 1.83 11.25
C LYS A 157 24.86 1.80 11.14
N ILE A 158 24.13 2.39 12.09
CA ILE A 158 22.67 2.56 11.98
C ILE A 158 22.33 3.37 10.72
N CYS A 159 23.06 4.47 10.45
CA CYS A 159 22.87 5.27 9.25
C CYS A 159 23.17 4.47 7.98
N ASP A 160 24.32 3.80 7.90
CA ASP A 160 24.72 3.00 6.74
C ASP A 160 23.71 1.91 6.41
N LEU A 161 23.25 1.17 7.41
CA LEU A 161 22.24 0.14 7.23
C LEU A 161 20.91 0.74 6.83
N THR A 162 20.56 1.89 7.40
CA THR A 162 19.33 2.61 7.09
C THR A 162 19.35 3.18 5.68
N GLU A 163 20.45 3.80 5.23
CA GLU A 163 20.56 4.32 3.87
C GLU A 163 20.35 3.22 2.83
N ASN A 164 20.82 2.01 3.10
CA ASN A 164 20.57 0.87 2.23
C ASN A 164 19.13 0.37 2.23
N ILE A 165 18.37 0.50 3.34
CA ILE A 165 16.98 0.04 3.45
C ILE A 165 15.98 1.09 3.03
N GLN A 166 16.23 2.36 3.29
CA GLN A 166 15.22 3.40 3.03
C GLN A 166 14.94 3.62 1.56
N ARG A 167 15.78 3.07 0.73
CA ARG A 167 15.55 3.01 -0.71
C ARG A 167 14.69 1.82 -1.11
N THR A 168 14.43 0.87 -0.21
CA THR A 168 13.72 -0.36 -0.57
C THR A 168 12.27 -0.33 -0.10
N VAL A 169 11.38 -0.08 -1.03
CA VAL A 169 9.96 -0.37 -0.90
C VAL A 169 9.79 -1.86 -1.16
N LEU A 170 9.22 -2.58 -0.19
CA LEU A 170 8.87 -3.98 -0.39
C LEU A 170 7.77 -4.06 -1.45
N VAL A 171 8.03 -4.76 -2.54
CA VAL A 171 7.02 -5.02 -3.55
C VAL A 171 6.14 -6.17 -3.07
N THR A 172 4.86 -5.92 -2.99
CA THR A 172 3.85 -6.86 -2.48
C THR A 172 2.73 -7.00 -3.51
N ASN A 173 1.84 -7.96 -3.31
CA ASN A 173 0.64 -8.09 -4.14
C ASN A 173 -0.20 -6.80 -4.19
N LYS A 174 -0.08 -5.93 -3.19
CA LYS A 174 -0.84 -4.67 -3.14
C LYS A 174 -0.27 -3.58 -4.06
N ASN A 175 1.04 -3.47 -4.18
CA ASN A 175 1.71 -2.39 -4.91
C ASN A 175 2.45 -2.84 -6.19
N ILE A 176 2.42 -4.13 -6.52
CA ILE A 176 3.23 -4.68 -7.61
C ILE A 176 2.88 -4.08 -8.98
N THR A 177 1.62 -3.74 -9.21
CA THR A 177 1.18 -3.14 -10.48
C THR A 177 1.72 -1.72 -10.64
N GLU A 178 1.71 -0.91 -9.59
CA GLU A 178 2.26 0.44 -9.60
C GLU A 178 3.77 0.42 -9.79
N VAL A 179 4.44 -0.48 -9.07
CA VAL A 179 5.89 -0.66 -9.18
C VAL A 179 6.28 -1.17 -10.57
N PHE A 180 5.49 -2.08 -11.16
CA PHE A 180 5.68 -2.53 -12.54
C PHE A 180 5.52 -1.38 -13.54
N ASN A 181 4.50 -0.55 -13.41
CA ASN A 181 4.31 0.59 -14.31
C ASN A 181 5.47 1.59 -14.21
N TYR A 182 5.99 1.81 -13.00
CA TYR A 182 7.19 2.61 -12.80
C TYR A 182 8.42 1.96 -13.48
N PHE A 183 8.59 0.65 -13.35
CA PHE A 183 9.66 -0.13 -13.99
C PHE A 183 9.57 -0.08 -15.52
N ASP A 184 8.39 -0.35 -16.09
CA ASP A 184 8.15 -0.29 -17.54
C ASP A 184 8.52 1.08 -18.10
N LYS A 185 8.06 2.16 -17.46
CA LYS A 185 8.30 3.52 -17.90
C LYS A 185 9.75 3.98 -17.78
N ASN A 186 10.40 3.70 -16.65
CA ASN A 186 11.71 4.28 -16.31
C ASN A 186 12.88 3.36 -16.66
N VAL A 187 12.72 2.05 -16.56
CA VAL A 187 13.79 1.08 -16.79
C VAL A 187 13.68 0.49 -18.21
N LEU A 188 12.54 -0.08 -18.57
CA LEU A 188 12.35 -0.67 -19.90
C LEU A 188 12.18 0.40 -20.98
N GLY A 189 11.37 1.42 -20.73
CA GLY A 189 11.13 2.51 -21.68
C GLY A 189 10.55 2.01 -23.01
N ASN A 190 11.28 2.20 -24.10
CA ASN A 190 10.82 1.86 -25.46
C ASN A 190 11.13 0.40 -25.88
N VAL A 191 11.33 -0.51 -24.93
CA VAL A 191 11.56 -1.93 -25.24
C VAL A 191 10.36 -2.51 -26.00
N LYS A 192 10.62 -3.09 -27.17
CA LYS A 192 9.59 -3.74 -28.01
C LYS A 192 9.28 -5.14 -27.46
N MET A 193 8.49 -5.21 -26.42
CA MET A 193 7.99 -6.45 -25.82
C MET A 193 6.49 -6.28 -25.51
N GLY A 194 5.76 -7.39 -25.58
CA GLY A 194 4.36 -7.43 -25.11
C GLY A 194 4.25 -7.13 -23.60
N VAL A 195 3.07 -6.71 -23.15
CA VAL A 195 2.85 -6.40 -21.73
C VAL A 195 3.08 -7.64 -20.86
N ASN A 196 2.64 -8.83 -21.33
CA ASN A 196 2.88 -10.12 -20.67
C ASN A 196 4.38 -10.38 -20.46
N ASP A 197 5.18 -10.23 -21.51
CA ASP A 197 6.60 -10.49 -21.45
C ASP A 197 7.32 -9.50 -20.52
N LYS A 198 6.91 -8.24 -20.56
CA LYS A 198 7.44 -7.21 -19.66
C LYS A 198 7.08 -7.50 -18.21
N ALA A 199 5.85 -7.93 -17.89
CA ALA A 199 5.42 -8.30 -16.55
C ALA A 199 6.16 -9.54 -16.05
N ASN A 200 6.32 -10.56 -16.89
CA ASN A 200 7.13 -11.73 -16.58
C ASN A 200 8.60 -11.38 -16.33
N LEU A 201 9.21 -10.57 -17.20
CA LEU A 201 10.58 -10.08 -17.00
C LEU A 201 10.73 -9.34 -15.67
N PHE A 202 9.79 -8.45 -15.34
CA PHE A 202 9.80 -7.70 -14.10
C PHE A 202 9.74 -8.63 -12.87
N VAL A 203 8.81 -9.58 -12.84
CA VAL A 203 8.68 -10.53 -11.74
C VAL A 203 9.91 -11.42 -11.61
N GLN A 204 10.46 -11.91 -12.74
CA GLN A 204 11.71 -12.69 -12.73
C GLN A 204 12.89 -11.90 -12.15
N LEU A 205 13.01 -10.63 -12.48
CA LEU A 205 14.03 -9.75 -11.90
C LEU A 205 13.82 -9.51 -10.40
N LEU A 206 12.59 -9.51 -9.91
CA LEU A 206 12.31 -9.40 -8.48
C LEU A 206 12.66 -10.68 -7.72
N VAL A 207 12.26 -11.86 -8.26
CA VAL A 207 12.32 -13.11 -7.50
C VAL A 207 13.59 -13.94 -7.74
N ASN A 208 14.27 -13.75 -8.88
CA ASN A 208 15.42 -14.55 -9.29
C ASN A 208 16.52 -13.71 -9.96
N ARG A 209 17.14 -12.82 -9.20
CA ARG A 209 18.20 -11.93 -9.67
C ARG A 209 19.51 -12.64 -10.01
N GLU A 210 19.74 -13.82 -9.52
CA GLU A 210 20.95 -14.59 -9.83
C GLU A 210 20.97 -15.05 -11.29
N GLU A 211 19.79 -15.40 -11.83
CA GLU A 211 19.63 -15.81 -13.24
C GLU A 211 19.26 -14.65 -14.17
N ASN A 212 18.82 -13.52 -13.61
CA ASN A 212 18.38 -12.35 -14.35
C ASN A 212 19.09 -11.10 -13.83
N TYR A 213 20.06 -10.59 -14.56
CA TYR A 213 20.95 -9.57 -14.07
C TYR A 213 21.32 -8.51 -15.11
N LEU A 214 21.82 -7.38 -14.65
CA LEU A 214 22.36 -6.33 -15.49
C LEU A 214 23.72 -6.77 -16.06
N HIS A 215 23.90 -6.74 -17.38
CA HIS A 215 25.15 -7.13 -18.03
C HIS A 215 26.31 -6.22 -17.55
N PRO A 216 27.39 -6.75 -16.96
CA PRO A 216 28.39 -5.94 -16.25
C PRO A 216 29.17 -4.99 -17.16
N ILE A 217 29.49 -5.39 -18.40
CA ILE A 217 30.47 -4.70 -19.26
C ILE A 217 29.88 -4.14 -20.56
N SER A 218 28.59 -4.32 -20.82
CA SER A 218 27.97 -3.87 -22.07
C SER A 218 27.99 -2.34 -22.21
N LYS A 219 28.44 -1.83 -23.38
CA LYS A 219 28.37 -0.39 -23.71
C LYS A 219 26.94 0.16 -23.70
N ARG A 220 25.95 -0.66 -24.10
CA ARG A 220 24.52 -0.33 -23.95
C ARG A 220 23.99 -1.09 -22.74
N ALA A 221 23.18 -0.42 -21.93
CA ALA A 221 22.57 -1.06 -20.79
C ALA A 221 21.66 -2.22 -21.23
N LYS A 222 21.95 -3.42 -20.76
CA LYS A 222 21.21 -4.65 -21.09
C LYS A 222 20.96 -5.46 -19.84
N ILE A 223 19.81 -6.08 -19.78
CA ILE A 223 19.48 -7.16 -18.84
C ILE A 223 19.72 -8.48 -19.54
N VAL A 224 20.42 -9.38 -18.89
CA VAL A 224 20.55 -10.78 -19.32
C VAL A 224 19.51 -11.60 -18.58
N THR A 225 18.72 -12.36 -19.30
CA THR A 225 17.65 -13.18 -18.72
C THR A 225 17.66 -14.57 -19.34
N LYS A 226 17.23 -15.56 -18.55
CA LYS A 226 17.09 -16.94 -19.02
C LYS A 226 15.94 -17.10 -20.02
N ALA A 227 14.84 -16.38 -19.80
CA ALA A 227 13.62 -16.52 -20.60
C ALA A 227 13.65 -15.69 -21.89
N PHE A 228 14.27 -14.50 -21.89
CA PHE A 228 14.18 -13.52 -22.98
C PHE A 228 15.55 -13.19 -23.62
N GLY A 229 16.64 -13.83 -23.15
CA GLY A 229 17.99 -13.51 -23.60
C GLY A 229 18.41 -12.10 -23.16
N GLU A 230 19.01 -11.34 -24.08
CA GLU A 230 19.46 -9.96 -23.80
C GLU A 230 18.37 -8.93 -24.11
N VAL A 231 17.98 -8.15 -23.13
CA VAL A 231 17.00 -7.08 -23.25
C VAL A 231 17.67 -5.73 -23.05
N ASN A 232 17.63 -4.85 -24.07
CA ASN A 232 18.15 -3.50 -23.96
C ASN A 232 17.22 -2.65 -23.07
N ILE A 233 17.80 -1.87 -22.18
CA ILE A 233 17.06 -0.98 -21.25
C ILE A 233 17.50 0.46 -21.42
N THR A 234 16.80 1.40 -20.76
CA THR A 234 17.05 2.84 -20.89
C THR A 234 18.46 3.23 -20.45
N SER A 235 18.87 2.84 -19.25
CA SER A 235 20.23 3.08 -18.72
C SER A 235 20.54 2.14 -17.54
N ARG A 236 21.84 1.96 -17.28
CA ARG A 236 22.34 1.26 -16.12
C ARG A 236 21.89 1.93 -14.82
N ASP A 237 22.08 3.25 -14.72
CA ASP A 237 21.75 4.01 -13.52
C ASP A 237 20.27 3.91 -13.14
N LYS A 238 19.37 3.91 -14.12
CA LYS A 238 17.93 3.75 -13.84
C LYS A 238 17.59 2.35 -13.34
N PHE A 239 18.25 1.33 -13.86
CA PHE A 239 18.09 -0.04 -13.36
C PHE A 239 18.63 -0.18 -11.94
N GLU A 240 19.84 0.28 -11.68
CA GLU A 240 20.47 0.22 -10.37
C GLU A 240 19.69 1.04 -9.34
N SER A 241 19.25 2.26 -9.71
CA SER A 241 18.40 3.10 -8.86
C SER A 241 17.05 2.45 -8.55
N PHE A 242 16.45 1.76 -9.53
CA PHE A 242 15.20 1.03 -9.30
C PHE A 242 15.40 -0.03 -8.21
N PHE A 243 16.38 -0.92 -8.36
CA PHE A 243 16.64 -1.99 -7.40
C PHE A 243 17.31 -1.53 -6.10
N ALA A 244 17.86 -0.32 -6.05
CA ALA A 244 18.22 0.33 -4.80
C ALA A 244 17.00 0.87 -4.05
N HIS A 245 15.88 1.14 -4.77
CA HIS A 245 14.65 1.67 -4.19
C HIS A 245 13.63 0.56 -3.85
N PHE A 246 13.57 -0.49 -4.66
CA PHE A 246 12.64 -1.60 -4.48
C PHE A 246 13.37 -2.87 -4.04
N SER A 247 12.86 -3.53 -2.99
CA SER A 247 13.47 -4.76 -2.47
C SER A 247 13.34 -5.90 -3.46
N SER A 248 14.42 -6.68 -3.59
CA SER A 248 14.44 -7.96 -4.30
C SER A 248 14.73 -9.15 -3.37
N SER A 249 14.71 -8.91 -2.06
CA SER A 249 14.91 -9.96 -1.06
C SER A 249 13.58 -10.49 -0.56
N TYR A 250 13.18 -11.65 -1.08
CA TYR A 250 11.90 -12.30 -0.76
C TYR A 250 12.12 -13.69 -0.20
N THR A 251 11.24 -14.10 0.72
CA THR A 251 11.14 -15.49 1.15
C THR A 251 10.58 -16.36 0.00
N PRO A 252 10.75 -17.70 0.05
CA PRO A 252 10.17 -18.59 -0.96
C PRO A 252 8.66 -18.39 -1.15
N SER A 253 7.90 -18.26 -0.06
CA SER A 253 6.45 -18.05 -0.10
C SER A 253 6.07 -16.70 -0.73
N GLN A 254 6.83 -15.63 -0.46
CA GLN A 254 6.64 -14.33 -1.12
C GLN A 254 6.93 -14.42 -2.61
N LYS A 255 7.96 -15.17 -3.02
CA LYS A 255 8.30 -15.37 -4.43
C LYS A 255 7.18 -16.07 -5.19
N GLU A 256 6.57 -17.10 -4.61
CA GLU A 256 5.41 -17.79 -5.19
C GLU A 256 4.22 -16.85 -5.37
N LYS A 257 3.89 -16.09 -4.32
CA LYS A 257 2.80 -15.10 -4.37
C LYS A 257 3.03 -14.03 -5.43
N LEU A 258 4.28 -13.55 -5.57
CA LEU A 258 4.62 -12.58 -6.62
C LEU A 258 4.56 -13.18 -8.02
N ALA A 259 4.98 -14.43 -8.19
CA ALA A 259 4.87 -15.10 -9.48
C ALA A 259 3.42 -15.29 -9.92
N ALA A 260 2.52 -15.55 -8.97
CA ALA A 260 1.08 -15.75 -9.25
C ALA A 260 0.32 -14.49 -9.64
N VAL A 261 0.91 -13.29 -9.51
CA VAL A 261 0.21 -12.03 -9.82
C VAL A 261 0.56 -11.41 -11.19
N VAL A 262 1.31 -12.12 -12.03
CA VAL A 262 1.67 -11.62 -13.38
C VAL A 262 0.43 -11.28 -14.19
N ASP A 263 -0.56 -12.16 -14.21
CA ASP A 263 -1.81 -11.94 -14.96
C ASP A 263 -2.53 -10.67 -14.50
N ARG A 264 -2.56 -10.44 -13.18
CA ARG A 264 -3.11 -9.20 -12.61
C ARG A 264 -2.35 -7.95 -13.07
N ILE A 265 -1.02 -8.00 -13.10
CA ILE A 265 -0.20 -6.87 -13.59
C ILE A 265 -0.56 -6.56 -15.04
N VAL A 266 -0.69 -7.59 -15.85
CA VAL A 266 -1.01 -7.47 -17.29
C VAL A 266 -2.38 -6.85 -17.48
N GLU A 267 -3.37 -7.35 -16.77
CA GLU A 267 -4.73 -6.85 -16.84
C GLU A 267 -4.82 -5.39 -16.41
N ASP A 268 -4.33 -5.06 -15.22
CA ASP A 268 -4.34 -3.70 -14.68
C ASP A 268 -3.60 -2.71 -15.61
N THR A 269 -2.47 -3.15 -16.20
CA THR A 269 -1.69 -2.32 -17.11
C THR A 269 -2.40 -2.10 -18.46
N THR A 270 -3.07 -3.12 -18.96
CA THR A 270 -3.83 -3.05 -20.23
C THR A 270 -5.01 -2.08 -20.08
N ARG A 271 -5.76 -2.17 -18.98
CA ARG A 271 -6.86 -1.27 -18.66
C ARG A 271 -6.42 0.17 -18.50
N ARG A 272 -5.30 0.40 -17.82
CA ARG A 272 -4.70 1.75 -17.69
C ARG A 272 -4.37 2.36 -19.05
N LYS A 273 -3.84 1.58 -19.99
CA LYS A 273 -3.60 2.02 -21.37
C LYS A 273 -4.88 2.36 -22.13
N GLN A 274 -6.00 1.72 -21.80
CA GLN A 274 -7.32 2.00 -22.36
C GLN A 274 -7.99 3.24 -21.72
N GLY A 275 -7.36 3.84 -20.70
CA GLY A 275 -7.84 5.05 -20.04
C GLY A 275 -8.79 4.80 -18.89
N GLU A 276 -8.86 3.59 -18.38
CA GLU A 276 -9.52 3.28 -17.12
C GLU A 276 -8.62 3.73 -15.96
N PHE A 277 -9.22 4.45 -14.99
CA PHE A 277 -8.48 4.99 -13.86
C PHE A 277 -8.39 3.96 -12.74
N PHE A 278 -7.21 3.46 -12.53
CA PHE A 278 -6.89 2.54 -11.46
C PHE A 278 -6.57 3.28 -10.15
N THR A 279 -7.21 2.93 -9.06
CA THR A 279 -6.91 3.51 -7.74
C THR A 279 -5.73 2.77 -7.10
N PRO A 280 -4.56 3.41 -6.89
CA PRO A 280 -3.44 2.76 -6.22
C PRO A 280 -3.78 2.29 -4.81
N SER A 281 -3.26 1.13 -4.41
CA SER A 281 -3.59 0.47 -3.14
C SER A 281 -3.33 1.36 -1.92
N ILE A 282 -2.28 2.18 -1.94
CA ILE A 282 -1.97 3.12 -0.85
C ILE A 282 -3.12 4.11 -0.60
N TRP A 283 -3.79 4.57 -1.66
CA TRP A 283 -4.92 5.48 -1.53
C TRP A 283 -6.20 4.75 -1.13
N VAL A 284 -6.32 3.47 -1.52
CA VAL A 284 -7.42 2.61 -1.06
C VAL A 284 -7.30 2.34 0.43
N ASP A 285 -6.11 1.95 0.92
CA ASP A 285 -5.85 1.76 2.35
C ASP A 285 -6.19 3.04 3.13
N LYS A 286 -5.76 4.20 2.61
CA LYS A 286 -6.06 5.50 3.24
C LYS A 286 -7.55 5.84 3.24
N ALA A 287 -8.28 5.51 2.18
CA ALA A 287 -9.70 5.69 2.12
C ALA A 287 -10.42 4.83 3.17
N HIS A 288 -10.03 3.55 3.32
CA HIS A 288 -10.57 2.65 4.34
C HIS A 288 -10.29 3.14 5.77
N GLU A 289 -9.09 3.67 6.06
CA GLU A 289 -8.80 4.32 7.35
C GLU A 289 -9.74 5.51 7.61
N TYR A 290 -9.99 6.34 6.59
CA TYR A 290 -10.86 7.50 6.73
C TYR A 290 -12.33 7.07 6.94
N ILE A 291 -12.80 6.04 6.23
CA ILE A 291 -14.13 5.47 6.43
C ILE A 291 -14.25 4.93 7.86
N ALA A 292 -13.27 4.15 8.34
CA ALA A 292 -13.24 3.64 9.70
C ALA A 292 -13.28 4.77 10.74
N SER A 293 -12.59 5.88 10.51
CA SER A 293 -12.60 7.03 11.41
C SER A 293 -13.95 7.75 11.51
N VAL A 294 -14.86 7.55 10.54
CA VAL A 294 -16.21 8.16 10.52
C VAL A 294 -17.27 7.17 10.98
N TYR A 295 -17.19 5.92 10.54
CA TYR A 295 -18.23 4.92 10.75
C TYR A 295 -17.86 3.83 11.77
N GLY A 296 -16.63 3.85 12.32
CA GLY A 296 -16.10 2.83 13.23
C GLY A 296 -15.25 1.78 12.52
N GLU A 297 -14.36 1.10 13.26
CA GLU A 297 -13.46 0.08 12.71
C GLU A 297 -14.21 -1.14 12.14
N ASP A 298 -15.39 -1.40 12.65
CA ASP A 298 -16.29 -2.49 12.27
C ASP A 298 -17.20 -2.16 11.07
N TRP A 299 -16.97 -1.06 10.38
CA TRP A 299 -17.84 -0.59 9.30
C TRP A 299 -18.03 -1.63 8.18
N LYS A 300 -17.00 -2.42 7.87
CA LYS A 300 -17.05 -3.43 6.81
C LYS A 300 -17.98 -4.60 7.13
N GLU A 301 -18.15 -4.91 8.39
CA GLU A 301 -19.05 -5.97 8.89
C GLU A 301 -20.47 -5.47 9.10
N ARG A 302 -20.61 -4.20 9.49
CA ARG A 302 -21.88 -3.63 9.90
C ARG A 302 -22.70 -3.01 8.77
N TYR A 303 -22.02 -2.41 7.80
CA TYR A 303 -22.68 -1.79 6.65
C TYR A 303 -22.73 -2.73 5.46
N ILE A 304 -23.80 -2.60 4.66
CA ILE A 304 -23.77 -3.10 3.29
C ILE A 304 -22.84 -2.18 2.49
N VAL A 305 -21.85 -2.75 1.80
CA VAL A 305 -20.96 -1.99 0.92
C VAL A 305 -21.34 -2.27 -0.53
N TRP A 306 -21.54 -1.21 -1.30
CA TRP A 306 -21.79 -1.31 -2.73
C TRP A 306 -20.78 -0.48 -3.51
N ASP A 307 -20.10 -1.12 -4.45
CA ASP A 307 -19.27 -0.45 -5.46
C ASP A 307 -19.98 -0.49 -6.81
N PRO A 308 -20.63 0.61 -7.24
CA PRO A 308 -21.37 0.67 -8.51
C PRO A 308 -20.48 0.89 -9.73
N ALA A 309 -19.19 1.08 -9.55
CA ALA A 309 -18.18 1.27 -10.59
C ALA A 309 -16.98 0.33 -10.38
N TRP A 310 -17.29 -0.92 -9.98
CA TRP A 310 -16.35 -1.87 -9.42
C TRP A 310 -15.16 -2.21 -10.33
N GLY A 311 -15.36 -2.34 -11.64
CA GLY A 311 -14.33 -2.76 -12.56
C GLY A 311 -13.71 -4.10 -12.12
N THR A 312 -12.41 -4.15 -11.84
CA THR A 312 -11.71 -5.31 -11.27
C THR A 312 -11.59 -5.30 -9.75
N GLY A 313 -12.34 -4.47 -9.07
CA GLY A 313 -12.46 -4.51 -7.62
C GLY A 313 -11.34 -3.83 -6.85
N ASN A 314 -10.63 -2.86 -7.42
CA ASN A 314 -9.50 -2.20 -6.76
C ASN A 314 -9.81 -1.64 -5.37
N LEU A 315 -11.02 -1.18 -5.13
CA LEU A 315 -11.43 -0.62 -3.84
C LEU A 315 -11.77 -1.69 -2.81
N THR A 316 -12.06 -2.92 -3.23
CA THR A 316 -12.65 -3.95 -2.38
C THR A 316 -11.89 -5.27 -2.36
N ARG A 317 -11.18 -5.63 -3.42
CA ARG A 317 -10.62 -6.98 -3.65
C ARG A 317 -9.64 -7.48 -2.58
N ASP A 318 -8.94 -6.58 -1.90
CA ASP A 318 -7.93 -6.92 -0.87
C ASP A 318 -8.54 -6.88 0.56
N TYR A 319 -9.86 -6.73 0.68
CA TYR A 319 -10.58 -6.61 1.94
C TYR A 319 -11.75 -7.59 2.05
N ARG A 320 -12.14 -7.89 3.30
CA ARG A 320 -13.36 -8.68 3.58
C ARG A 320 -14.47 -7.75 4.04
N PHE A 321 -15.70 -8.11 3.68
CA PHE A 321 -16.91 -7.39 4.03
C PHE A 321 -17.97 -8.38 4.50
N GLY A 322 -18.85 -7.95 5.42
CA GLY A 322 -19.98 -8.75 5.85
C GLY A 322 -21.02 -8.93 4.73
N GLU A 323 -21.31 -7.84 4.00
CA GLU A 323 -22.21 -7.87 2.84
C GLU A 323 -21.68 -6.92 1.77
N LEU A 324 -21.31 -7.45 0.58
CA LEU A 324 -20.68 -6.70 -0.50
C LEU A 324 -21.41 -6.92 -1.83
N TYR A 325 -21.75 -5.81 -2.48
CA TYR A 325 -22.28 -5.78 -3.85
C TYR A 325 -21.27 -5.10 -4.77
N CYS A 326 -21.01 -5.74 -5.91
CA CYS A 326 -20.01 -5.31 -6.89
C CYS A 326 -20.68 -5.23 -8.26
N SER A 327 -20.88 -4.03 -8.78
CA SER A 327 -21.45 -3.89 -10.12
C SER A 327 -20.46 -3.24 -11.11
N THR A 328 -20.46 -3.75 -12.32
CA THR A 328 -19.61 -3.27 -13.41
C THR A 328 -20.36 -3.29 -14.74
N LEU A 329 -19.91 -2.48 -15.69
CA LEU A 329 -20.48 -2.40 -17.03
C LEU A 329 -20.19 -3.67 -17.85
N ASN A 330 -19.00 -4.29 -17.66
CA ASN A 330 -18.51 -5.37 -18.50
C ASN A 330 -18.59 -6.72 -17.78
N GLN A 331 -19.20 -7.71 -18.39
CA GLN A 331 -19.20 -9.09 -17.90
C GLN A 331 -17.77 -9.65 -17.74
N SER A 332 -16.86 -9.29 -18.64
CA SER A 332 -15.45 -9.71 -18.58
C SER A 332 -14.75 -9.34 -17.27
N ASP A 333 -15.18 -8.25 -16.60
CA ASP A 333 -14.63 -7.85 -15.31
C ASP A 333 -14.99 -8.85 -14.22
N ILE A 334 -16.23 -9.33 -14.25
CA ILE A 334 -16.76 -10.35 -13.34
C ILE A 334 -16.06 -11.68 -13.58
N ASP A 335 -15.91 -12.07 -14.85
CA ASP A 335 -15.27 -13.32 -15.22
C ASP A 335 -13.81 -13.35 -14.75
N THR A 336 -13.08 -12.26 -15.00
CA THR A 336 -11.71 -12.08 -14.50
C THR A 336 -11.63 -12.12 -12.99
N ALA A 337 -12.48 -11.39 -12.30
CA ALA A 337 -12.47 -11.36 -10.85
C ALA A 337 -12.79 -12.71 -10.23
N ASN A 338 -13.68 -13.50 -10.84
CA ASN A 338 -13.97 -14.86 -10.39
C ASN A 338 -12.80 -15.80 -10.63
N GLN A 339 -12.14 -15.69 -11.79
CA GLN A 339 -10.93 -16.46 -12.10
C GLN A 339 -9.79 -16.15 -11.13
N MET A 340 -9.63 -14.87 -10.77
CA MET A 340 -8.59 -14.38 -9.85
C MET A 340 -8.95 -14.56 -8.37
N GLY A 341 -10.15 -15.00 -8.04
CA GLY A 341 -10.63 -15.17 -6.68
C GLY A 341 -10.83 -13.85 -5.91
N PHE A 342 -11.12 -12.73 -6.62
CA PHE A 342 -11.38 -11.45 -5.97
C PHE A 342 -12.76 -11.41 -5.34
N ASN A 343 -12.83 -11.02 -4.07
CA ASN A 343 -14.07 -10.94 -3.29
C ASN A 343 -14.98 -12.17 -3.53
N PRO A 344 -14.55 -13.40 -3.19
CA PRO A 344 -15.27 -14.63 -3.56
C PRO A 344 -16.70 -14.67 -3.01
N GLU A 345 -16.95 -14.03 -1.87
CA GLU A 345 -18.24 -13.95 -1.20
C GLU A 345 -19.05 -12.69 -1.62
N GLY A 346 -18.49 -11.82 -2.44
CA GLY A 346 -19.16 -10.61 -2.94
C GLY A 346 -20.16 -10.94 -4.02
N ASN A 347 -21.31 -10.28 -3.98
CA ASN A 347 -22.35 -10.40 -5.01
C ASN A 347 -21.94 -9.55 -6.22
N LYS A 348 -21.43 -10.21 -7.26
CA LYS A 348 -20.94 -9.59 -8.49
C LYS A 348 -21.97 -9.69 -9.59
N PHE A 349 -22.29 -8.55 -10.25
CA PHE A 349 -23.29 -8.52 -11.31
C PHE A 349 -23.01 -7.43 -12.34
N GLN A 350 -23.43 -7.70 -13.58
CA GLN A 350 -23.37 -6.71 -14.65
C GLN A 350 -24.50 -5.69 -14.47
N PHE A 351 -24.16 -4.41 -14.47
CA PHE A 351 -25.11 -3.32 -14.31
C PHE A 351 -24.56 -2.03 -14.91
N ASP A 352 -25.27 -1.46 -15.87
CA ASP A 352 -24.98 -0.11 -16.35
C ASP A 352 -25.59 0.90 -15.40
N PHE A 353 -24.77 1.40 -14.48
CA PHE A 353 -25.25 2.30 -13.44
C PHE A 353 -25.95 3.55 -13.97
N LEU A 354 -25.62 4.03 -15.16
CA LEU A 354 -26.18 5.25 -15.73
C LEU A 354 -27.39 5.02 -16.64
N ASN A 355 -27.59 3.79 -17.14
CA ASN A 355 -28.64 3.48 -18.09
C ASN A 355 -29.64 2.44 -17.59
N ASP A 356 -29.25 1.56 -16.67
CA ASP A 356 -30.15 0.50 -16.20
C ASP A 356 -31.12 1.00 -15.12
N ASP A 357 -32.29 0.37 -15.11
CA ASP A 357 -33.31 0.57 -14.09
C ASP A 357 -33.00 -0.22 -12.81
N TYR A 358 -33.57 0.23 -11.68
CA TYR A 358 -33.46 -0.43 -10.38
C TYR A 358 -33.93 -1.88 -10.37
N GLY A 359 -34.90 -2.23 -11.19
CA GLY A 359 -35.40 -3.59 -11.30
C GLY A 359 -34.35 -4.62 -11.67
N LYS A 360 -33.21 -4.19 -12.26
CA LYS A 360 -32.07 -5.04 -12.59
C LYS A 360 -31.11 -5.28 -11.44
N LEU A 361 -31.22 -4.56 -10.33
CA LEU A 361 -30.42 -4.81 -9.16
C LEU A 361 -30.74 -6.18 -8.53
N PRO A 362 -29.76 -6.86 -7.94
CA PRO A 362 -30.02 -8.05 -7.13
C PRO A 362 -31.08 -7.78 -6.07
N GLU A 363 -31.97 -8.74 -5.85
CA GLU A 363 -33.10 -8.59 -4.94
C GLU A 363 -32.67 -8.13 -3.54
N GLY A 364 -31.56 -8.72 -2.99
CA GLY A 364 -31.04 -8.35 -1.67
C GLY A 364 -30.65 -6.88 -1.59
N LEU A 365 -29.98 -6.33 -2.62
CA LEU A 365 -29.59 -4.93 -2.66
C LEU A 365 -30.81 -4.01 -2.82
N ARG A 366 -31.77 -4.39 -3.67
CA ARG A 366 -33.01 -3.64 -3.87
C ARG A 366 -33.80 -3.53 -2.58
N VAL A 367 -34.04 -4.68 -1.92
CA VAL A 367 -34.77 -4.74 -0.63
C VAL A 367 -34.02 -3.92 0.45
N ALA A 368 -32.68 -3.95 0.46
CA ALA A 368 -31.89 -3.15 1.40
C ALA A 368 -32.06 -1.63 1.17
N ILE A 369 -32.10 -1.19 -0.08
CA ILE A 369 -32.31 0.21 -0.44
C ILE A 369 -33.75 0.64 -0.05
N GLU A 370 -34.75 -0.14 -0.42
CA GLU A 370 -36.14 0.13 -0.11
C GLU A 370 -36.45 0.09 1.39
N GLY A 371 -35.79 -0.81 2.10
CA GLY A 371 -35.90 -0.97 3.56
C GLY A 371 -35.08 0.04 4.39
N GLY A 372 -34.33 0.94 3.75
CA GLY A 372 -33.53 1.95 4.43
C GLY A 372 -32.40 1.36 5.27
N ARG A 373 -31.84 0.21 4.87
CA ARG A 373 -30.66 -0.36 5.55
C ARG A 373 -29.45 0.55 5.39
N ASP A 374 -28.54 0.49 6.35
CA ASP A 374 -27.31 1.29 6.33
C ASP A 374 -26.36 0.80 5.21
N ILE A 375 -26.33 1.55 4.11
CA ILE A 375 -25.48 1.27 2.94
C ILE A 375 -24.40 2.33 2.82
N ILE A 376 -23.17 1.88 2.53
CA ILE A 376 -22.04 2.72 2.09
C ILE A 376 -21.77 2.41 0.62
N VAL A 377 -21.95 3.40 -0.24
CA VAL A 377 -21.46 3.34 -1.61
C VAL A 377 -19.99 3.75 -1.61
N LEU A 378 -19.11 2.82 -1.95
CA LEU A 378 -17.66 3.05 -2.09
C LEU A 378 -17.29 2.96 -3.56
N MET A 379 -16.89 4.07 -4.19
CA MET A 379 -16.73 4.10 -5.64
C MET A 379 -15.56 4.96 -6.13
N ASN A 380 -15.04 4.58 -7.30
CA ASN A 380 -14.20 5.41 -8.16
C ASN A 380 -14.87 5.51 -9.54
N PRO A 381 -15.84 6.42 -9.74
CA PRO A 381 -16.59 6.51 -10.99
C PRO A 381 -15.69 7.03 -12.13
N PRO A 382 -16.05 6.76 -13.40
CA PRO A 382 -15.28 7.23 -14.55
C PRO A 382 -15.27 8.76 -14.65
N TYR A 383 -14.07 9.32 -14.95
CA TYR A 383 -13.88 10.77 -15.08
C TYR A 383 -14.05 11.30 -16.53
N ALA A 384 -14.55 10.46 -17.43
CA ALA A 384 -14.78 10.85 -18.80
C ALA A 384 -15.95 11.86 -18.91
N THR A 385 -15.92 12.62 -20.02
CA THR A 385 -16.97 13.57 -20.37
C THR A 385 -17.86 12.96 -21.45
N ALA A 386 -19.17 12.97 -21.27
CA ALA A 386 -20.12 12.62 -22.29
C ALA A 386 -20.22 13.79 -23.31
N ASN A 387 -19.79 13.57 -24.54
CA ASN A 387 -19.88 14.54 -25.62
C ASN A 387 -20.40 13.87 -26.88
N ASP A 388 -21.38 14.48 -27.53
CA ASP A 388 -21.95 14.07 -28.82
C ASP A 388 -21.09 14.43 -30.04
N GLY A 389 -19.85 14.74 -29.88
CA GLY A 389 -19.04 15.20 -30.98
C GLY A 389 -17.62 14.69 -30.97
N VAL A 390 -17.21 14.18 -32.12
CA VAL A 390 -15.79 13.98 -32.46
C VAL A 390 -15.14 15.35 -32.51
N SER A 391 -14.58 15.80 -31.38
CA SER A 391 -13.70 16.96 -31.40
C SER A 391 -12.42 16.56 -32.12
N LYS A 392 -12.11 17.27 -33.20
CA LYS A 392 -10.88 17.11 -34.01
C LYS A 392 -9.67 17.10 -33.06
N GLY A 393 -8.98 15.96 -32.94
CA GLY A 393 -7.76 15.83 -32.16
C GLY A 393 -7.89 15.06 -30.83
N ALA A 394 -9.06 14.60 -30.41
CA ALA A 394 -9.21 13.78 -29.21
C ALA A 394 -9.02 12.29 -29.52
N THR A 395 -8.06 11.66 -28.85
CA THR A 395 -7.77 10.21 -28.91
C THR A 395 -8.80 9.34 -28.19
N LYS A 396 -9.87 9.92 -27.63
CA LYS A 396 -10.92 9.18 -26.91
C LYS A 396 -12.25 9.31 -27.65
N LYS A 397 -12.86 8.17 -28.01
CA LYS A 397 -14.28 8.11 -28.39
C LYS A 397 -15.10 8.67 -27.22
N GLY A 398 -15.92 9.70 -27.49
CA GLY A 398 -16.86 10.23 -26.50
C GLY A 398 -17.84 9.14 -26.03
N VAL A 399 -18.21 9.20 -24.77
CA VAL A 399 -19.27 8.34 -24.24
C VAL A 399 -20.60 8.91 -24.76
N THR A 400 -21.45 8.06 -25.31
CA THR A 400 -22.81 8.44 -25.75
C THR A 400 -23.64 8.98 -24.59
N ASN A 401 -24.63 9.81 -24.86
CA ASN A 401 -25.56 10.34 -23.86
C ASN A 401 -26.22 9.21 -23.07
N THR A 402 -26.20 9.32 -21.74
CA THR A 402 -26.80 8.36 -20.83
C THR A 402 -28.22 8.78 -20.46
N ILE A 403 -29.02 7.85 -19.95
CA ILE A 403 -30.38 8.15 -19.43
C ILE A 403 -30.29 9.18 -18.30
N ILE A 404 -29.35 9.01 -17.37
CA ILE A 404 -29.12 9.95 -16.26
C ILE A 404 -28.63 11.32 -16.78
N GLY A 405 -27.73 11.35 -17.76
CA GLY A 405 -27.30 12.58 -18.39
C GLY A 405 -28.44 13.37 -19.03
N ASN A 406 -29.37 12.69 -19.72
CA ASN A 406 -30.56 13.29 -20.28
C ASN A 406 -31.51 13.79 -19.18
N GLU A 407 -31.72 13.02 -18.09
CA GLU A 407 -32.51 13.45 -16.94
C GLU A 407 -31.90 14.71 -16.29
N MET A 408 -30.60 14.76 -16.13
CA MET A 408 -29.89 15.95 -15.63
C MET A 408 -30.06 17.17 -16.56
N ASN A 409 -30.03 16.98 -17.87
CA ASN A 409 -30.26 18.06 -18.83
C ASN A 409 -31.69 18.60 -18.73
N ASN A 410 -32.67 17.72 -18.64
CA ASN A 410 -34.08 18.10 -18.46
C ASN A 410 -34.34 18.84 -17.14
N ASN A 411 -33.55 18.55 -16.12
CA ASN A 411 -33.56 19.26 -14.83
C ASN A 411 -32.60 20.46 -14.80
N GLU A 412 -32.16 20.96 -15.93
CA GLU A 412 -31.34 22.15 -16.11
C GLU A 412 -30.00 22.13 -15.38
N MET A 413 -29.38 20.94 -15.21
CA MET A 413 -28.10 20.81 -14.53
C MET A 413 -26.91 21.40 -15.32
N GLY A 414 -27.15 21.83 -16.55
CA GLY A 414 -26.14 22.46 -17.40
C GLY A 414 -24.95 21.57 -17.69
N LYS A 415 -23.77 22.15 -17.78
CA LYS A 415 -22.53 21.41 -18.12
C LYS A 415 -22.15 20.31 -17.08
N SER A 416 -22.75 20.29 -15.89
CA SER A 416 -22.49 19.23 -14.91
C SER A 416 -22.99 17.86 -15.40
N SER A 417 -24.03 17.83 -16.25
CA SER A 417 -24.55 16.62 -16.87
C SER A 417 -23.55 15.91 -17.79
N GLN A 418 -22.57 16.63 -18.32
CA GLN A 418 -21.54 16.07 -19.20
C GLN A 418 -20.49 15.25 -18.47
N GLN A 419 -20.32 15.44 -17.16
CA GLN A 419 -19.32 14.74 -16.36
C GLN A 419 -19.90 13.44 -15.80
N LEU A 420 -19.35 12.27 -16.17
CA LEU A 420 -19.89 10.99 -15.75
C LEU A 420 -19.93 10.85 -14.22
N TYR A 421 -18.89 11.26 -13.50
CA TYR A 421 -18.89 11.20 -12.03
C TYR A 421 -20.03 12.06 -11.42
N ASN A 422 -20.41 13.19 -12.03
CA ASN A 422 -21.55 13.97 -11.57
C ASN A 422 -22.87 13.25 -11.82
N GLN A 423 -22.97 12.45 -12.89
CA GLN A 423 -24.15 11.62 -13.15
C GLN A 423 -24.28 10.50 -12.11
N PHE A 424 -23.16 9.89 -11.68
CA PHE A 424 -23.15 8.95 -10.58
C PHE A 424 -23.64 9.59 -9.28
N ILE A 425 -23.08 10.75 -8.91
CA ILE A 425 -23.53 11.52 -7.75
C ILE A 425 -25.03 11.83 -7.83
N TYR A 426 -25.49 12.34 -8.99
CA TYR A 426 -26.89 12.69 -9.18
C TYR A 426 -27.82 11.50 -8.98
N LYS A 427 -27.53 10.35 -9.59
CA LYS A 427 -28.34 9.12 -9.43
C LYS A 427 -28.40 8.67 -7.97
N LEU A 428 -27.27 8.69 -7.24
CA LEU A 428 -27.24 8.32 -5.83
C LEU A 428 -28.12 9.24 -4.98
N ILE A 429 -27.96 10.55 -5.08
CA ILE A 429 -28.69 11.50 -4.24
C ILE A 429 -30.18 11.62 -4.59
N LYS A 430 -30.57 11.31 -5.82
CA LYS A 430 -31.96 11.40 -6.26
C LYS A 430 -32.78 10.12 -6.04
N LYS A 431 -32.10 8.97 -6.09
CA LYS A 431 -32.82 7.68 -6.21
C LYS A 431 -32.44 6.64 -5.15
N ILE A 432 -31.37 6.84 -4.37
CA ILE A 432 -30.86 5.75 -3.52
C ILE A 432 -30.82 6.11 -2.03
N ASP A 433 -30.54 7.34 -1.67
CA ASP A 433 -30.40 7.78 -0.27
C ASP A 433 -29.43 6.89 0.55
N THR A 434 -28.14 6.94 0.21
CA THR A 434 -27.07 6.16 0.85
C THR A 434 -25.88 7.04 1.24
N ASN A 435 -25.07 6.58 2.18
CA ASN A 435 -23.77 7.21 2.44
C ASN A 435 -22.84 7.01 1.25
N ILE A 436 -22.06 8.02 0.90
CA ILE A 436 -21.21 8.02 -0.28
C ILE A 436 -19.75 8.22 0.12
N CYS A 437 -18.87 7.28 -0.27
CA CYS A 437 -17.43 7.34 -0.16
C CYS A 437 -16.84 7.27 -1.57
N MET A 438 -16.24 8.34 -2.08
CA MET A 438 -15.90 8.39 -3.49
C MET A 438 -14.56 9.06 -3.79
N PHE A 439 -13.88 8.52 -4.81
CA PHE A 439 -12.77 9.19 -5.48
C PHE A 439 -13.31 10.00 -6.66
N THR A 440 -12.99 11.28 -6.73
CA THR A 440 -13.44 12.16 -7.82
C THR A 440 -12.49 13.34 -8.02
N PRO A 441 -12.50 13.98 -9.20
CA PRO A 441 -11.91 15.31 -9.33
C PRO A 441 -12.57 16.31 -8.35
N PRO A 442 -11.83 17.30 -7.80
CA PRO A 442 -12.37 18.26 -6.84
C PRO A 442 -13.40 19.23 -7.43
N LEU A 443 -13.63 19.17 -8.74
CA LEU A 443 -14.50 20.09 -9.46
C LEU A 443 -15.96 20.08 -8.97
N TYR A 444 -16.45 18.96 -8.42
CA TYR A 444 -17.79 18.91 -7.84
C TYR A 444 -17.88 19.78 -6.57
N LEU A 445 -16.77 19.97 -5.85
CA LEU A 445 -16.71 20.81 -4.65
C LEU A 445 -16.54 22.30 -4.98
N SER A 446 -15.78 22.65 -6.00
CA SER A 446 -15.37 24.04 -6.26
C SER A 446 -15.65 24.54 -7.68
N GLY A 447 -15.83 23.63 -8.66
CA GLY A 447 -16.01 23.99 -10.06
C GLY A 447 -17.28 24.78 -10.32
N PRO A 448 -17.25 25.87 -11.12
CA PRO A 448 -18.44 26.67 -11.45
C PRO A 448 -19.48 25.85 -12.23
N THR A 449 -19.04 24.92 -13.07
CA THR A 449 -19.92 24.04 -13.84
C THR A 449 -20.71 23.06 -12.99
N SER A 450 -20.23 22.74 -11.78
CA SER A 450 -20.87 21.79 -10.84
C SER A 450 -21.71 22.49 -9.76
N LYS A 451 -22.02 23.78 -9.90
CA LYS A 451 -22.75 24.53 -8.88
C LYS A 451 -24.10 23.90 -8.53
N LYS A 452 -24.93 23.60 -9.53
CA LYS A 452 -26.26 23.04 -9.32
C LYS A 452 -26.23 21.63 -8.69
N ILE A 453 -25.34 20.76 -9.15
CA ILE A 453 -25.20 19.43 -8.54
C ILE A 453 -24.69 19.54 -7.10
N ARG A 454 -23.80 20.47 -6.83
CA ARG A 454 -23.28 20.74 -5.46
C ARG A 454 -24.39 21.22 -4.52
N GLU A 455 -25.28 22.10 -4.97
CA GLU A 455 -26.43 22.58 -4.20
C GLU A 455 -27.35 21.40 -3.81
N ILE A 456 -27.70 20.54 -4.77
CA ILE A 456 -28.51 19.36 -4.49
C ILE A 456 -27.79 18.41 -3.55
N LEU A 457 -26.50 18.16 -3.79
CA LEU A 457 -25.68 17.27 -2.98
C LEU A 457 -25.67 17.73 -1.51
N PHE A 458 -25.27 18.98 -1.26
CA PHE A 458 -25.12 19.48 0.11
C PHE A 458 -26.44 19.87 0.78
N ASN A 459 -27.54 19.89 0.04
CA ASN A 459 -28.87 19.94 0.69
C ASN A 459 -29.21 18.60 1.36
N LYS A 460 -28.85 17.46 0.76
CA LYS A 460 -29.13 16.12 1.29
C LYS A 460 -28.00 15.51 2.13
N MET A 461 -26.77 15.86 1.80
CA MET A 461 -25.59 15.21 2.36
C MET A 461 -24.77 16.18 3.19
N LYS A 462 -24.12 15.63 4.20
CA LYS A 462 -23.09 16.29 5.01
C LYS A 462 -21.72 15.77 4.61
N PHE A 463 -20.78 16.67 4.37
CA PHE A 463 -19.37 16.29 4.20
C PHE A 463 -18.77 15.97 5.58
N GLU A 464 -18.32 14.75 5.77
CA GLU A 464 -17.73 14.31 7.03
C GLU A 464 -16.21 14.48 7.04
N LYS A 465 -15.55 13.90 6.03
CA LYS A 465 -14.09 13.85 5.97
C LYS A 465 -13.61 13.55 4.55
N GLY A 466 -12.36 13.89 4.25
CA GLY A 466 -11.75 13.55 2.98
C GLY A 466 -10.29 13.95 2.92
N PHE A 467 -9.63 13.63 1.80
CA PHE A 467 -8.27 14.07 1.51
C PHE A 467 -8.13 14.42 0.03
N ILE A 468 -7.07 15.17 -0.28
CA ILE A 468 -6.70 15.53 -1.65
C ILE A 468 -5.34 14.88 -1.93
N MET A 469 -5.18 14.37 -3.14
CA MET A 469 -3.95 13.76 -3.62
C MET A 469 -3.59 14.28 -5.00
N ASP A 470 -2.31 14.19 -5.35
CA ASP A 470 -1.83 14.52 -6.70
C ASP A 470 -2.15 13.37 -7.66
N SER A 471 -2.74 13.71 -8.82
CA SER A 471 -3.07 12.75 -9.87
C SER A 471 -1.86 12.09 -10.53
N THR A 472 -0.67 12.65 -10.43
CA THR A 472 0.56 12.07 -10.99
C THR A 472 0.88 10.69 -10.40
N ASN A 473 0.42 10.45 -9.17
CA ASN A 473 0.52 9.16 -8.49
C ASN A 473 -0.67 8.23 -8.75
N PHE A 474 -1.71 8.72 -9.42
CA PHE A 474 -2.97 8.00 -9.63
C PHE A 474 -3.17 7.57 -11.09
N ALA A 475 -2.76 8.43 -12.00
CA ALA A 475 -2.77 8.16 -13.43
C ALA A 475 -1.68 9.01 -14.09
N ASP A 476 -1.16 8.61 -15.25
CA ASP A 476 -0.16 9.39 -16.00
C ASP A 476 -0.67 10.77 -16.50
N VAL A 477 -1.60 11.37 -15.79
CA VAL A 477 -2.22 12.65 -16.09
C VAL A 477 -1.54 13.72 -15.26
N LYS A 478 -0.80 14.60 -15.91
CA LYS A 478 -0.10 15.70 -15.23
C LYS A 478 -1.09 16.74 -14.75
N SER A 479 -0.94 17.14 -13.50
CA SER A 479 -1.39 18.43 -12.95
C SER A 479 -2.86 18.59 -12.55
N TRP A 480 -3.54 17.56 -12.05
CA TRP A 480 -4.76 17.81 -11.28
C TRP A 480 -4.78 17.11 -9.94
N GLY A 481 -5.56 17.69 -9.00
CA GLY A 481 -5.87 17.02 -7.76
C GLY A 481 -6.99 16.01 -7.96
N LEU A 482 -6.93 14.91 -7.20
CA LEU A 482 -8.04 14.00 -6.96
C LEU A 482 -8.42 14.11 -5.50
N THR A 483 -9.70 13.90 -5.21
CA THR A 483 -10.21 13.89 -3.85
C THR A 483 -10.78 12.53 -3.51
N PHE A 484 -10.60 12.11 -2.27
CA PHE A 484 -11.46 11.14 -1.62
C PHE A 484 -12.38 11.88 -0.66
N SER A 485 -13.66 11.58 -0.69
CA SER A 485 -14.67 12.29 0.12
C SER A 485 -15.67 11.32 0.72
N ILE A 486 -15.99 11.54 1.99
CA ILE A 486 -17.02 10.81 2.74
C ILE A 486 -18.18 11.76 2.99
N LEU A 487 -19.34 11.37 2.51
CA LEU A 487 -20.58 12.11 2.59
C LEU A 487 -21.64 11.23 3.28
N SER A 488 -22.22 11.71 4.35
CA SER A 488 -23.33 11.05 5.05
C SER A 488 -24.66 11.73 4.77
N ILE A 489 -25.75 10.98 4.84
CA ILE A 489 -27.09 11.52 4.74
C ILE A 489 -27.33 12.46 5.93
N LYS A 490 -27.88 13.63 5.69
CA LYS A 490 -28.36 14.51 6.75
C LYS A 490 -29.60 13.90 7.39
N LYS A 491 -29.49 13.58 8.66
CA LYS A 491 -30.62 13.16 9.49
C LYS A 491 -31.43 14.37 9.92
#